data_32377e85ba3338f94130c09e85a30d92
#
_entry.id   32377e85ba3338f94130c09e85a30d92
#
_cell.length_a   1.000
_cell.length_b   1.000
_cell.length_c   1.000
_cell.angle_alpha   90.00
_cell.angle_beta   90.00
_cell.angle_gamma   90.00
#
_symmetry.space_group_name_H-M   'P 1'
#
loop_
_entity.id
_entity.type
_entity.pdbx_description
1 polymer ?
#
loop_
_entity_poly.entity_id
_entity_poly.type
_entity_poly.pdbx_seq_one_letter_code
_entity_poly.pdbx_strand_id
1 'polypeptide(L)' 'MNNQIFDAIREALANADESSWTQELHIQVITYADSLPDVTGTEFCEAVQIKDSYFAEFNKMKKIATRLIAAGLDVSRL' A
#
# COMPACT_ATOMS: atom_id res chain seq x y z
N MET A 1 -11.02 0.45 12.38
CA MET A 1 -11.29 -0.29 11.20
C MET A 1 -10.07 -0.44 10.33
N ASN A 2 -9.59 0.63 9.67
CA ASN A 2 -8.39 0.51 8.86
C ASN A 2 -7.10 0.52 9.66
N ASN A 3 -7.19 0.73 10.99
CA ASN A 3 -6.01 0.86 11.84
C ASN A 3 -5.13 -0.39 11.82
N GLN A 4 -5.73 -1.57 11.78
CA GLN A 4 -4.95 -2.81 11.74
C GLN A 4 -4.18 -2.94 10.43
N ILE A 5 -4.79 -2.49 9.33
CA ILE A 5 -4.15 -2.50 8.01
C ILE A 5 -2.98 -1.52 8.00
N PHE A 6 -3.20 -0.29 8.48
CA PHE A 6 -2.14 0.70 8.52
C PHE A 6 -1.00 0.27 9.43
N ASP A 7 -1.30 -0.36 10.56
CA ASP A 7 -0.29 -0.89 11.46
C ASP A 7 0.54 -1.97 10.77
N ALA A 8 -0.11 -2.87 10.03
CA ALA A 8 0.59 -3.91 9.29
C ALA A 8 1.51 -3.33 8.22
N ILE A 9 1.05 -2.31 7.53
CA ILE A 9 1.86 -1.64 6.49
C ILE A 9 3.05 -0.94 7.12
N ARG A 10 2.84 -0.21 8.22
CA ARG A 10 3.95 0.45 8.92
C ARG A 10 5.02 -0.54 9.35
N GLU A 11 4.58 -1.68 9.89
CA GLU A 11 5.50 -2.71 10.33
C GLU A 11 6.29 -3.31 9.16
N ALA A 12 5.62 -3.59 8.05
CA ALA A 12 6.28 -4.10 6.87
C ALA A 12 7.33 -3.12 6.35
N LEU A 13 7.00 -1.83 6.32
CA LEU A 13 7.93 -0.80 5.86
C LEU A 13 9.11 -0.64 6.82
N ALA A 14 8.86 -0.75 8.12
CA ALA A 14 9.92 -0.65 9.13
C ALA A 14 10.91 -1.81 9.03
N ASN A 15 10.46 -2.97 8.58
CA ASN A 15 11.30 -4.16 8.45
C ASN A 15 11.94 -4.31 7.08
N ALA A 16 11.56 -3.47 6.11
CA ALA A 16 12.11 -3.56 4.76
C ALA A 16 13.53 -2.98 4.72
N ASP A 17 14.38 -3.57 3.88
CA ASP A 17 15.69 -3.01 3.63
C ASP A 17 15.54 -1.64 2.96
N GLU A 18 16.46 -0.73 3.29
CA GLU A 18 16.44 0.61 2.72
C GLU A 18 16.46 0.58 1.19
N SER A 19 17.21 -0.33 0.62
CA SER A 19 17.34 -0.46 -0.83
C SER A 19 16.08 -0.99 -1.51
N SER A 20 15.16 -1.61 -0.77
CA SER A 20 13.93 -2.19 -1.32
C SER A 20 12.67 -1.61 -0.68
N TRP A 21 12.81 -0.50 0.05
CA TRP A 21 11.71 0.11 0.78
C TRP A 21 10.56 0.53 -0.14
N THR A 22 10.87 1.15 -1.29
CA THR A 22 9.85 1.60 -2.23
C THR A 22 9.10 0.43 -2.84
N GLN A 23 9.81 -0.64 -3.19
CA GLN A 23 9.18 -1.84 -3.70
C GLN A 23 8.24 -2.44 -2.66
N GLU A 24 8.66 -2.45 -1.39
CA GLU A 24 7.81 -2.96 -0.32
C GLU A 24 6.55 -2.09 -0.17
N LEU A 25 6.70 -0.76 -0.26
CA LEU A 25 5.57 0.15 -0.24
C LEU A 25 4.56 -0.20 -1.35
N HIS A 26 5.05 -0.42 -2.56
CA HIS A 26 4.18 -0.78 -3.69
C HIS A 26 3.45 -2.09 -3.45
N ILE A 27 4.15 -3.10 -2.94
CA ILE A 27 3.55 -4.40 -2.65
C ILE A 27 2.48 -4.27 -1.57
N GLN A 28 2.74 -3.48 -0.52
CA GLN A 28 1.76 -3.28 0.54
C GLN A 28 0.49 -2.59 0.03
N VAL A 29 0.63 -1.58 -0.83
CA VAL A 29 -0.52 -0.91 -1.41
C VAL A 29 -1.35 -1.88 -2.26
N ILE A 30 -0.68 -2.69 -3.08
CA ILE A 30 -1.36 -3.67 -3.93
C ILE A 30 -2.08 -4.71 -3.05
N THR A 31 -1.43 -5.18 -2.00
CA THR A 31 -1.99 -6.19 -1.10
C THR A 31 -3.30 -5.72 -0.47
N TYR A 32 -3.36 -4.45 -0.06
CA TYR A 32 -4.51 -3.92 0.68
C TYR A 32 -5.41 -2.99 -0.13
N ALA A 33 -5.19 -2.87 -1.45
CA ALA A 33 -5.91 -1.91 -2.29
C ALA A 33 -7.43 -2.05 -2.17
N ASP A 34 -7.94 -3.28 -2.21
CA ASP A 34 -9.38 -3.53 -2.13
C ASP A 34 -9.96 -3.25 -0.74
N SER A 35 -9.11 -3.23 0.27
CA SER A 35 -9.54 -2.94 1.64
C SER A 35 -9.52 -1.45 1.96
N LEU A 36 -9.03 -0.63 1.04
CA LEU A 36 -8.87 0.81 1.25
C LEU A 36 -9.52 1.62 0.12
N PRO A 37 -10.79 1.32 -0.26
CA PRO A 37 -11.39 1.96 -1.44
C PRO A 37 -11.61 3.46 -1.28
N ASP A 38 -11.87 3.91 -0.05
CA ASP A 38 -12.21 5.31 0.22
C ASP A 38 -11.04 6.10 0.81
N VAL A 39 -9.86 5.53 0.88
CA VAL A 39 -8.69 6.19 1.44
C VAL A 39 -7.97 6.97 0.34
N THR A 40 -7.74 8.26 0.59
CA THR A 40 -6.98 9.10 -0.34
C THR A 40 -5.48 8.89 -0.11
N GLY A 41 -4.67 9.30 -1.10
CA GLY A 41 -3.22 9.21 -0.98
C GLY A 41 -2.69 9.99 0.22
N THR A 42 -3.25 11.18 0.47
CA THR A 42 -2.85 12.00 1.61
C THR A 42 -3.18 11.31 2.94
N GLU A 43 -4.39 10.77 3.04
CA GLU A 43 -4.78 10.02 4.24
C GLU A 43 -3.90 8.80 4.47
N PHE A 44 -3.57 8.10 3.40
CA PHE A 44 -2.69 6.94 3.48
C PHE A 44 -1.31 7.33 4.03
N CYS A 45 -0.72 8.38 3.47
CA CYS A 45 0.62 8.82 3.89
C CYS A 45 0.63 9.24 5.36
N GLU A 46 -0.42 9.93 5.81
CA GLU A 46 -0.54 10.31 7.21
C GLU A 46 -0.68 9.08 8.11
N ALA A 47 -1.54 8.14 7.72
CA ALA A 47 -1.83 6.97 8.53
C ALA A 47 -0.62 6.05 8.68
N VAL A 48 0.17 5.88 7.60
CA VAL A 48 1.37 5.03 7.66
C VAL A 48 2.64 5.80 7.99
N GLN A 49 2.51 7.11 8.24
CA GLN A 49 3.60 7.96 8.70
C GLN A 49 4.78 8.03 7.74
N ILE A 50 4.47 8.26 6.47
CA ILE A 50 5.46 8.47 5.43
C ILE A 50 5.27 9.87 4.82
N LYS A 51 6.23 10.30 4.00
CA LYS A 51 6.17 11.61 3.37
C LYS A 51 4.94 11.73 2.47
N ASP A 52 4.31 12.91 2.49
CA ASP A 52 3.13 13.17 1.66
C ASP A 52 3.40 12.99 0.17
N SER A 53 4.63 13.19 -0.27
CA SER A 53 4.99 13.03 -1.68
C SER A 53 4.71 11.63 -2.23
N TYR A 54 4.57 10.64 -1.35
CA TYR A 54 4.24 9.27 -1.77
C TYR A 54 2.78 9.08 -2.14
N PHE A 55 1.94 10.14 -2.04
CA PHE A 55 0.54 10.02 -2.43
C PHE A 55 0.38 9.54 -3.88
N ALA A 56 1.27 9.98 -4.76
CA ALA A 56 1.24 9.56 -6.17
C ALA A 56 1.52 8.08 -6.33
N GLU A 57 2.44 7.54 -5.53
CA GLU A 57 2.75 6.11 -5.54
C GLU A 57 1.55 5.29 -5.09
N PHE A 58 0.87 5.74 -4.03
CA PHE A 58 -0.34 5.10 -3.55
C PHE A 58 -1.42 5.06 -4.65
N ASN A 59 -1.68 6.19 -5.29
CA ASN A 59 -2.70 6.27 -6.32
C ASN A 59 -2.37 5.38 -7.52
N LYS A 60 -1.13 5.37 -7.96
CA LYS A 60 -0.69 4.52 -9.07
C LYS A 60 -0.85 3.04 -8.74
N MET A 61 -0.42 2.64 -7.56
CA MET A 61 -0.45 1.23 -7.19
C MET A 61 -1.87 0.73 -6.98
N LYS A 62 -2.79 1.59 -6.50
CA LYS A 62 -4.19 1.21 -6.40
C LYS A 62 -4.79 0.93 -7.78
N LYS A 63 -4.48 1.74 -8.77
CA LYS A 63 -4.95 1.52 -10.13
C LYS A 63 -4.36 0.25 -10.74
N ILE A 64 -3.08 0.04 -10.53
CA ILE A 64 -2.40 -1.17 -11.00
C ILE A 64 -2.99 -2.41 -10.33
N ALA A 65 -3.26 -2.34 -9.02
CA ALA A 65 -3.83 -3.46 -8.28
C ALA A 65 -5.17 -3.89 -8.85
N THR A 66 -6.03 -2.94 -9.22
CA THR A 66 -7.33 -3.25 -9.80
C THR A 66 -7.17 -4.15 -11.03
N ARG A 67 -6.23 -3.81 -11.90
CA ARG A 67 -5.99 -4.58 -13.12
C ARG A 67 -5.35 -5.94 -12.83
N LEU A 68 -4.41 -5.98 -11.90
CA LEU A 68 -3.75 -7.23 -11.53
C LEU A 68 -4.73 -8.21 -10.90
N ILE A 69 -5.57 -7.73 -10.01
CA ILE A 69 -6.58 -8.58 -9.35
C ILE A 69 -7.58 -9.10 -10.38
N ALA A 70 -8.01 -8.24 -11.29
CA ALA A 70 -8.92 -8.65 -12.36
C ALA A 70 -8.28 -9.71 -13.25
N ALA A 71 -6.96 -9.71 -13.38
CA ALA A 71 -6.22 -10.69 -14.18
C ALA A 71 -5.91 -11.96 -13.42
N GLY A 72 -6.29 -12.05 -12.13
CA GLY A 72 -6.14 -13.28 -11.35
C GLY A 72 -5.10 -13.23 -10.24
N LEU A 73 -4.54 -12.06 -9.93
CA LEU A 73 -3.59 -11.96 -8.82
C LEU A 73 -4.30 -12.29 -7.51
N ASP A 74 -3.73 -13.19 -6.74
CA ASP A 74 -4.19 -13.50 -5.39
C ASP A 74 -3.29 -12.75 -4.40
N VAL A 75 -3.81 -11.64 -3.87
CA VAL A 75 -3.01 -10.78 -2.98
C VAL A 75 -2.63 -11.46 -1.66
N SER A 76 -3.36 -12.50 -1.27
CA SER A 76 -3.03 -13.24 -0.05
C SER A 76 -1.70 -14.00 -0.17
N ARG A 77 -1.17 -14.09 -1.37
CA ARG A 77 0.09 -14.79 -1.64
C ARG A 77 1.30 -13.84 -1.76
N LEU A 78 1.07 -12.55 -1.60
CA LEU A 78 2.16 -11.56 -1.69
C LEU A 78 2.99 -11.46 -0.38
#